data_be281afdbf7860a3a3c975e4e01fce1d
#
_entry.id   be281afdbf7860a3a3c975e4e01fce1d
#
_cell.length_a   1.000
_cell.length_b   1.000
_cell.length_c   1.000
_cell.angle_alpha   90.00
_cell.angle_beta   90.00
_cell.angle_gamma   90.00
#
_symmetry.space_group_name_H-M   'P 1'
#
loop_
_entity.id
_entity.type
_entity.pdbx_description
1 polymer ?
#
loop_
_entity_poly.entity_id
_entity_poly.type
_entity_poly.pdbx_seq_one_letter_code
_entity_poly.pdbx_strand_id
1 'polypeptide(L)'
;LFRSSPEDVKLLLIDPKVVELAEYNGIPHLLMPVVTEPRKAAGALGGAVQEMERRYHLFAENNVRDIKSFNKLAANDPNLEKMPYIAIIIDELADLMMVVGKDVEDSICRIAQKARAAGMHLIVATQRPSVDVITGLIKANIPSRIAFAVSSQVDSRTILDGAGAEKLLGMGDMLFMPVGAPKPTRIQGTFVRDEEISRVLDFIKKSATVQYDEAMIEAMEKHAIQDGKKGSSSADSDEEGGSDPMLKQAVEVVIDAGQASTSLLQRRCKLGYARAARIMDEMEEKGIIGPYEGAKPRAVLISRQQWLEMQMNQPDE
;
A
#
# COMPACT_ATOMS: atom_id res chain seq x y z
N LEU A 1 -18.62 9.11 -3.88
CA LEU A 1 -19.45 8.58 -2.78
C LEU A 1 -20.94 8.84 -2.95
N PHE A 2 -21.37 9.98 -3.51
CA PHE A 2 -22.79 10.28 -3.72
C PHE A 2 -23.49 9.51 -4.84
N ARG A 3 -22.74 9.03 -5.82
CA ARG A 3 -23.31 8.51 -7.08
C ARG A 3 -22.90 7.08 -7.40
N SER A 4 -21.92 6.56 -6.67
CA SER A 4 -21.32 5.26 -7.00
C SER A 4 -21.36 4.35 -5.79
N SER A 5 -21.77 3.12 -6.00
CA SER A 5 -21.74 2.07 -4.99
C SER A 5 -20.31 1.51 -4.83
N PRO A 6 -20.03 0.77 -3.75
CA PRO A 6 -18.75 0.07 -3.59
C PRO A 6 -18.45 -0.98 -4.67
N GLU A 7 -19.48 -1.43 -5.40
CA GLU A 7 -19.35 -2.32 -6.55
C GLU A 7 -18.91 -1.59 -7.83
N ASP A 8 -19.13 -0.28 -7.88
CA ASP A 8 -18.76 0.58 -9.02
C ASP A 8 -17.41 1.22 -8.82
N VAL A 9 -17.10 1.67 -7.59
CA VAL A 9 -15.89 2.42 -7.26
C VAL A 9 -15.31 1.95 -5.93
N LYS A 10 -14.03 1.66 -5.93
CA LYS A 10 -13.22 1.42 -4.74
C LYS A 10 -12.18 2.53 -4.56
N LEU A 11 -11.76 2.73 -3.32
CA LEU A 11 -10.80 3.75 -2.93
C LEU A 11 -9.58 3.14 -2.28
N LEU A 12 -8.39 3.61 -2.67
CA LEU A 12 -7.15 3.45 -1.93
C LEU A 12 -6.71 4.82 -1.44
N LEU A 13 -6.74 5.02 -0.13
CA LEU A 13 -6.44 6.30 0.50
C LEU A 13 -5.11 6.23 1.26
N ILE A 14 -4.23 7.20 1.00
CA ILE A 14 -2.91 7.32 1.61
C ILE A 14 -2.81 8.69 2.27
N ASP A 15 -2.69 8.71 3.60
CA ASP A 15 -2.61 9.91 4.43
C ASP A 15 -1.47 9.77 5.45
N PRO A 16 -0.24 10.17 5.09
CA PRO A 16 0.91 10.06 5.98
C PRO A 16 0.84 10.94 7.23
N LYS A 17 -0.05 11.94 7.22
CA LYS A 17 -0.22 12.88 8.35
C LYS A 17 -1.30 12.46 9.34
N VAL A 18 -2.18 11.54 8.95
CA VAL A 18 -3.32 11.06 9.77
C VAL A 18 -4.28 12.20 10.15
N VAL A 19 -4.52 13.14 9.23
CA VAL A 19 -5.33 14.32 9.49
C VAL A 19 -6.58 14.37 8.62
N GLU A 20 -6.40 14.28 7.29
CA GLU A 20 -7.47 14.62 6.34
C GLU A 20 -8.35 13.41 5.94
N LEU A 21 -7.76 12.21 5.85
CA LEU A 21 -8.47 11.04 5.32
C LEU A 21 -8.81 9.99 6.38
N ALA A 22 -8.38 10.15 7.63
CA ALA A 22 -8.62 9.19 8.71
C ALA A 22 -10.12 8.93 8.97
N GLU A 23 -10.98 9.94 8.81
CA GLU A 23 -12.42 9.82 8.98
C GLU A 23 -13.10 8.87 8.00
N TYR A 24 -12.47 8.64 6.84
CA TYR A 24 -12.99 7.72 5.81
C TYR A 24 -12.84 6.25 6.19
N ASN A 25 -12.07 5.91 7.23
CA ASN A 25 -11.99 4.52 7.71
C ASN A 25 -13.38 3.98 8.04
N GLY A 26 -13.65 2.77 7.59
CA GLY A 26 -14.93 2.09 7.82
C GLY A 26 -15.98 2.30 6.74
N ILE A 27 -15.71 3.03 5.65
CA ILE A 27 -16.62 3.05 4.50
C ILE A 27 -16.42 1.82 3.60
N PRO A 28 -17.48 1.26 3.01
CA PRO A 28 -17.41 0.04 2.21
C PRO A 28 -16.67 0.21 0.86
N HIS A 29 -16.37 1.45 0.47
CA HIS A 29 -15.61 1.77 -0.73
C HIS A 29 -14.11 1.52 -0.57
N LEU A 30 -13.57 1.42 0.65
CA LEU A 30 -12.15 1.22 0.86
C LEU A 30 -11.71 -0.19 0.46
N LEU A 31 -10.57 -0.28 -0.26
CA LEU A 31 -9.87 -1.53 -0.55
C LEU A 31 -9.15 -2.05 0.69
N MET A 32 -8.60 -1.14 1.49
CA MET A 32 -7.90 -1.42 2.75
C MET A 32 -8.07 -0.22 3.70
N PRO A 33 -7.76 -0.34 4.98
CA PRO A 33 -7.72 0.82 5.89
C PRO A 33 -6.85 1.93 5.31
N VAL A 34 -7.16 3.20 5.66
CA VAL A 34 -6.35 4.35 5.23
C VAL A 34 -4.89 4.12 5.62
N VAL A 35 -4.00 4.20 4.64
CA VAL A 35 -2.58 3.90 4.81
C VAL A 35 -1.87 5.14 5.32
N THR A 36 -1.24 5.03 6.49
CA THR A 36 -0.62 6.18 7.17
C THR A 36 0.90 6.11 7.23
N GLU A 37 1.49 4.92 7.10
CA GLU A 37 2.93 4.72 7.17
C GLU A 37 3.55 4.79 5.76
N PRO A 38 4.62 5.59 5.53
CA PRO A 38 5.23 5.73 4.20
C PRO A 38 5.69 4.41 3.56
N ARG A 39 6.25 3.49 4.33
CA ARG A 39 6.66 2.16 3.81
C ARG A 39 5.47 1.31 3.39
N LYS A 40 4.40 1.33 4.17
CA LYS A 40 3.15 0.66 3.79
C LYS A 40 2.50 1.33 2.58
N ALA A 41 2.63 2.66 2.43
CA ALA A 41 2.16 3.37 1.26
C ALA A 41 2.87 2.93 -0.02
N ALA A 42 4.20 2.75 0.00
CA ALA A 42 4.94 2.16 -1.11
C ALA A 42 4.43 0.75 -1.45
N GLY A 43 4.19 -0.09 -0.43
CA GLY A 43 3.61 -1.43 -0.60
C GLY A 43 2.19 -1.40 -1.18
N ALA A 44 1.33 -0.50 -0.71
CA ALA A 44 -0.03 -0.33 -1.23
C ALA A 44 -0.05 0.13 -2.70
N LEU A 45 0.85 1.05 -3.07
CA LEU A 45 1.03 1.45 -4.47
C LEU A 45 1.58 0.31 -5.33
N GLY A 46 2.50 -0.49 -4.80
CA GLY A 46 2.97 -1.72 -5.44
C GLY A 46 1.84 -2.74 -5.66
N GLY A 47 0.98 -2.93 -4.66
CA GLY A 47 -0.24 -3.74 -4.77
C GLY A 47 -1.20 -3.21 -5.84
N ALA A 48 -1.37 -1.88 -5.94
CA ALA A 48 -2.16 -1.27 -6.99
C ALA A 48 -1.58 -1.53 -8.39
N VAL A 49 -0.25 -1.55 -8.54
CA VAL A 49 0.42 -1.93 -9.79
C VAL A 49 0.15 -3.40 -10.13
N GLN A 50 0.22 -4.31 -9.15
CA GLN A 50 -0.10 -5.73 -9.36
C GLN A 50 -1.56 -5.93 -9.77
N GLU A 51 -2.51 -5.24 -9.12
CA GLU A 51 -3.93 -5.28 -9.51
C GLU A 51 -4.14 -4.76 -10.94
N MET A 52 -3.45 -3.70 -11.33
CA MET A 52 -3.45 -3.21 -12.70
C MET A 52 -2.99 -4.29 -13.70
N GLU A 53 -1.89 -4.98 -13.39
CA GLU A 53 -1.36 -6.06 -14.24
C GLU A 53 -2.33 -7.25 -14.29
N ARG A 54 -2.90 -7.65 -13.17
CA ARG A 54 -3.95 -8.68 -13.10
C ARG A 54 -5.13 -8.35 -14.02
N ARG A 55 -5.60 -7.10 -14.00
CA ARG A 55 -6.68 -6.65 -14.89
C ARG A 55 -6.30 -6.77 -16.37
N TYR A 56 -5.08 -6.41 -16.73
CA TYR A 56 -4.61 -6.57 -18.11
C TYR A 56 -4.54 -8.03 -18.54
N HIS A 57 -4.15 -8.96 -17.68
CA HIS A 57 -4.20 -10.40 -17.97
C HIS A 57 -5.64 -10.85 -18.23
N LEU A 58 -6.59 -10.47 -17.38
CA LEU A 58 -8.00 -10.79 -17.58
C LEU A 58 -8.57 -10.16 -18.87
N PHE A 59 -8.14 -8.96 -19.23
CA PHE A 59 -8.56 -8.36 -20.51
C PHE A 59 -8.02 -9.15 -21.70
N ALA A 60 -6.78 -9.61 -21.66
CA ALA A 60 -6.20 -10.42 -22.72
C ALA A 60 -6.89 -11.78 -22.86
N GLU A 61 -7.15 -12.48 -21.76
CA GLU A 61 -7.86 -13.76 -21.74
C GLU A 61 -9.28 -13.66 -22.33
N ASN A 62 -9.95 -12.53 -22.09
CA ASN A 62 -11.32 -12.29 -22.56
C ASN A 62 -11.39 -11.48 -23.86
N ASN A 63 -10.25 -11.23 -24.53
CA ASN A 63 -10.17 -10.47 -25.78
C ASN A 63 -10.83 -9.08 -25.74
N VAL A 64 -10.71 -8.40 -24.58
CA VAL A 64 -11.18 -7.01 -24.38
C VAL A 64 -10.01 -6.07 -24.16
N ARG A 65 -10.23 -4.74 -24.30
CA ARG A 65 -9.14 -3.75 -24.24
C ARG A 65 -9.15 -2.88 -22.98
N ASP A 66 -10.27 -2.81 -22.30
CA ASP A 66 -10.47 -1.92 -21.18
C ASP A 66 -11.57 -2.42 -20.23
N ILE A 67 -11.63 -1.80 -19.05
CA ILE A 67 -12.58 -2.14 -17.99
C ILE A 67 -14.04 -1.99 -18.45
N LYS A 68 -14.35 -1.03 -19.33
CA LYS A 68 -15.75 -0.84 -19.81
C LYS A 68 -16.20 -2.02 -20.64
N SER A 69 -15.34 -2.46 -21.57
CA SER A 69 -15.57 -3.63 -22.39
C SER A 69 -15.66 -4.90 -21.57
N PHE A 70 -14.77 -5.05 -20.58
CA PHE A 70 -14.80 -6.18 -19.64
C PHE A 70 -16.08 -6.21 -18.83
N ASN A 71 -16.47 -5.09 -18.21
CA ASN A 71 -17.68 -5.02 -17.39
C ASN A 71 -18.97 -5.23 -18.22
N LYS A 72 -18.95 -4.84 -19.50
CA LYS A 72 -20.05 -5.17 -20.41
C LYS A 72 -20.14 -6.66 -20.70
N LEU A 73 -19.01 -7.36 -20.80
CA LEU A 73 -18.96 -8.80 -20.95
C LEU A 73 -19.43 -9.49 -19.66
N ALA A 74 -18.91 -9.10 -18.51
CA ALA A 74 -19.27 -9.63 -17.21
C ALA A 74 -20.77 -9.48 -16.89
N ALA A 75 -21.43 -8.46 -17.38
CA ALA A 75 -22.88 -8.30 -17.23
C ALA A 75 -23.70 -9.39 -17.93
N ASN A 76 -23.12 -10.15 -18.88
CA ASN A 76 -23.76 -11.19 -19.66
C ASN A 76 -23.17 -12.60 -19.38
N ASP A 77 -22.12 -12.70 -18.60
CA ASP A 77 -21.44 -13.97 -18.24
C ASP A 77 -21.39 -14.14 -16.74
N PRO A 78 -22.13 -15.14 -16.16
CA PRO A 78 -22.17 -15.37 -14.73
C PRO A 78 -20.84 -15.86 -14.13
N ASN A 79 -19.86 -16.25 -14.96
CA ASN A 79 -18.53 -16.66 -14.52
C ASN A 79 -17.55 -15.49 -14.37
N LEU A 80 -17.95 -14.29 -14.83
CA LEU A 80 -17.12 -13.09 -14.75
C LEU A 80 -17.69 -12.11 -13.73
N GLU A 81 -16.87 -11.68 -12.80
CA GLU A 81 -17.24 -10.65 -11.84
C GLU A 81 -16.94 -9.25 -12.40
N LYS A 82 -17.88 -8.33 -12.19
CA LYS A 82 -17.72 -6.92 -12.51
C LYS A 82 -16.53 -6.32 -11.75
N MET A 83 -15.65 -5.62 -12.43
CA MET A 83 -14.54 -4.90 -11.82
C MET A 83 -14.95 -3.47 -11.43
N PRO A 84 -14.73 -3.03 -10.17
CA PRO A 84 -14.89 -1.63 -9.79
C PRO A 84 -13.79 -0.76 -10.41
N TYR A 85 -14.08 0.52 -10.65
CA TYR A 85 -13.05 1.53 -10.83
C TYR A 85 -12.30 1.72 -9.51
N ILE A 86 -11.03 2.06 -9.57
CA ILE A 86 -10.23 2.35 -8.38
C ILE A 86 -9.73 3.80 -8.45
N ALA A 87 -10.03 4.59 -7.41
CA ALA A 87 -9.42 5.89 -7.23
C ALA A 87 -8.36 5.80 -6.11
N ILE A 88 -7.11 6.12 -6.46
CA ILE A 88 -5.97 6.14 -5.56
C ILE A 88 -5.71 7.59 -5.21
N ILE A 89 -5.77 7.94 -3.93
CA ILE A 89 -5.64 9.31 -3.45
C ILE A 89 -4.48 9.39 -2.47
N ILE A 90 -3.51 10.25 -2.76
CA ILE A 90 -2.38 10.57 -1.88
C ILE A 90 -2.56 12.01 -1.41
N ASP A 91 -2.73 12.20 -0.10
CA ASP A 91 -2.97 13.50 0.50
C ASP A 91 -1.70 14.37 0.53
N GLU A 92 -0.55 13.80 0.91
CA GLU A 92 0.72 14.51 0.97
C GLU A 92 1.86 13.66 0.37
N LEU A 93 2.18 13.93 -0.90
CA LEU A 93 3.26 13.23 -1.59
C LEU A 93 4.63 13.52 -0.97
N ALA A 94 4.87 14.74 -0.49
CA ALA A 94 6.19 15.12 0.03
C ALA A 94 6.65 14.21 1.18
N ASP A 95 5.75 13.81 2.06
CA ASP A 95 6.09 12.98 3.21
C ASP A 95 6.47 11.54 2.79
N LEU A 96 5.93 11.06 1.68
CA LEU A 96 6.33 9.78 1.08
C LEU A 96 7.68 9.88 0.38
N MET A 97 7.88 10.95 -0.42
CA MET A 97 9.13 11.16 -1.18
C MET A 97 10.35 11.29 -0.29
N MET A 98 10.20 11.84 0.92
CA MET A 98 11.29 11.97 1.91
C MET A 98 11.75 10.63 2.47
N VAL A 99 10.91 9.61 2.52
CA VAL A 99 11.19 8.32 3.20
C VAL A 99 11.42 7.19 2.21
N VAL A 100 10.57 7.07 1.18
CA VAL A 100 10.52 5.96 0.22
C VAL A 100 10.38 6.47 -1.23
N GLY A 101 10.98 7.63 -1.53
CA GLY A 101 10.75 8.40 -2.75
C GLY A 101 10.85 7.60 -4.04
N LYS A 102 11.90 6.78 -4.21
CA LYS A 102 12.11 6.02 -5.45
C LYS A 102 10.99 5.02 -5.74
N ASP A 103 10.59 4.23 -4.74
CA ASP A 103 9.59 3.19 -4.93
C ASP A 103 8.19 3.77 -5.17
N VAL A 104 7.90 4.90 -4.50
CA VAL A 104 6.67 5.67 -4.70
C VAL A 104 6.65 6.32 -6.09
N GLU A 105 7.73 6.97 -6.51
CA GLU A 105 7.83 7.59 -7.84
C GLU A 105 7.66 6.55 -8.96
N ASP A 106 8.37 5.42 -8.88
CA ASP A 106 8.27 4.34 -9.85
C ASP A 106 6.82 3.79 -9.95
N SER A 107 6.17 3.55 -8.81
CA SER A 107 4.79 3.07 -8.77
C SER A 107 3.80 4.09 -9.33
N ILE A 108 3.91 5.36 -8.95
CA ILE A 108 3.10 6.46 -9.48
C ILE A 108 3.26 6.56 -11.00
N CYS A 109 4.49 6.52 -11.52
CA CYS A 109 4.74 6.59 -12.95
C CYS A 109 4.12 5.40 -13.70
N ARG A 110 4.26 4.18 -13.20
CA ARG A 110 3.65 2.97 -13.80
C ARG A 110 2.13 3.05 -13.84
N ILE A 111 1.50 3.46 -12.75
CA ILE A 111 0.05 3.65 -12.67
C ILE A 111 -0.37 4.75 -13.63
N ALA A 112 0.25 5.92 -13.62
CA ALA A 112 -0.11 7.05 -14.45
C ALA A 112 -0.02 6.73 -15.96
N GLN A 113 0.98 5.91 -16.37
CA GLN A 113 1.16 5.52 -17.76
C GLN A 113 0.13 4.52 -18.28
N LYS A 114 -0.31 3.58 -17.46
CA LYS A 114 -1.04 2.40 -17.92
C LYS A 114 -2.43 2.23 -17.32
N ALA A 115 -2.70 2.77 -16.14
CA ALA A 115 -3.88 2.39 -15.35
C ALA A 115 -5.23 2.85 -15.92
N ARG A 116 -5.25 3.79 -16.88
CA ARG A 116 -6.49 4.32 -17.46
C ARG A 116 -7.39 3.23 -18.05
N ALA A 117 -6.83 2.34 -18.85
CA ALA A 117 -7.61 1.25 -19.45
C ALA A 117 -8.04 0.22 -18.40
N ALA A 118 -7.24 0.02 -17.34
CA ALA A 118 -7.58 -0.83 -16.21
C ALA A 118 -8.63 -0.21 -15.26
N GLY A 119 -9.09 1.03 -15.52
CA GLY A 119 -10.08 1.72 -14.71
C GLY A 119 -9.53 2.25 -13.38
N MET A 120 -8.23 2.51 -13.30
CA MET A 120 -7.61 3.05 -12.11
C MET A 120 -7.18 4.50 -12.34
N HIS A 121 -7.45 5.35 -11.36
CA HIS A 121 -7.21 6.79 -11.43
C HIS A 121 -6.40 7.24 -10.22
N LEU A 122 -5.41 8.11 -10.46
CA LEU A 122 -4.51 8.61 -9.44
C LEU A 122 -4.73 10.09 -9.21
N ILE A 123 -4.90 10.47 -7.95
CA ILE A 123 -5.00 11.85 -7.47
C ILE A 123 -3.88 12.05 -6.47
N VAL A 124 -2.95 12.94 -6.78
CA VAL A 124 -1.78 13.21 -5.94
C VAL A 124 -1.82 14.65 -5.50
N ALA A 125 -1.81 14.86 -4.18
CA ALA A 125 -1.73 16.17 -3.58
C ALA A 125 -0.42 16.38 -2.81
N THR A 126 -0.01 17.62 -2.66
CA THR A 126 1.10 18.03 -1.79
C THR A 126 0.97 19.48 -1.39
N GLN A 127 1.34 19.79 -0.16
CA GLN A 127 1.47 21.14 0.38
C GLN A 127 2.89 21.71 0.18
N ARG A 128 3.83 20.90 -0.36
CA ARG A 128 5.23 21.26 -0.59
C ARG A 128 5.60 21.14 -2.08
N PRO A 129 5.25 22.12 -2.91
CA PRO A 129 5.45 22.06 -4.35
C PRO A 129 6.92 22.35 -4.73
N SER A 130 7.85 21.50 -4.26
CA SER A 130 9.26 21.55 -4.64
C SER A 130 9.56 20.63 -5.83
N VAL A 131 10.69 20.86 -6.51
CA VAL A 131 11.11 20.01 -7.64
C VAL A 131 11.51 18.59 -7.23
N ASP A 132 11.88 18.40 -5.96
CA ASP A 132 12.21 17.10 -5.40
C ASP A 132 10.95 16.25 -5.10
N VAL A 133 9.80 16.90 -4.96
CA VAL A 133 8.50 16.27 -4.73
C VAL A 133 7.74 16.10 -6.03
N ILE A 134 7.60 17.19 -6.80
CA ILE A 134 6.95 17.20 -8.13
C ILE A 134 8.06 17.07 -9.18
N THR A 135 8.58 15.85 -9.30
CA THR A 135 9.71 15.57 -10.19
C THR A 135 9.34 15.69 -11.67
N GLY A 136 10.35 15.77 -12.52
CA GLY A 136 10.13 15.76 -13.97
C GLY A 136 9.43 14.50 -14.48
N LEU A 137 9.67 13.34 -13.84
CA LEU A 137 9.02 12.08 -14.18
C LEU A 137 7.53 12.09 -13.81
N ILE A 138 7.19 12.56 -12.61
CA ILE A 138 5.79 12.72 -12.18
C ILE A 138 5.06 13.68 -13.12
N LYS A 139 5.68 14.84 -13.44
CA LYS A 139 5.08 15.85 -14.33
C LYS A 139 4.85 15.34 -15.75
N ALA A 140 5.74 14.50 -16.26
CA ALA A 140 5.60 13.91 -17.59
C ALA A 140 4.45 12.90 -17.67
N ASN A 141 4.14 12.21 -16.58
CA ASN A 141 3.14 11.14 -16.52
C ASN A 141 1.78 11.59 -15.98
N ILE A 142 1.75 12.69 -15.20
CA ILE A 142 0.51 13.31 -14.67
C ILE A 142 0.37 14.71 -15.29
N PRO A 143 -0.17 14.80 -16.49
CA PRO A 143 -0.24 16.07 -17.23
C PRO A 143 -1.39 16.99 -16.80
N SER A 144 -2.46 16.47 -16.18
CA SER A 144 -3.54 17.30 -15.63
C SER A 144 -3.15 17.80 -14.24
N ARG A 145 -3.22 19.11 -14.03
CA ARG A 145 -2.73 19.73 -12.81
C ARG A 145 -3.71 20.76 -12.26
N ILE A 146 -3.72 20.88 -10.95
CA ILE A 146 -4.46 21.91 -10.22
C ILE A 146 -3.47 22.61 -9.31
N ALA A 147 -3.49 23.93 -9.29
CA ALA A 147 -2.79 24.73 -8.30
C ALA A 147 -3.80 25.62 -7.56
N PHE A 148 -3.83 25.50 -6.26
CA PHE A 148 -4.43 26.50 -5.38
C PHE A 148 -3.46 27.66 -5.14
N ALA A 149 -3.85 28.65 -4.33
CA ALA A 149 -2.97 29.77 -4.00
C ALA A 149 -1.66 29.28 -3.39
N VAL A 150 -0.54 29.77 -3.91
CA VAL A 150 0.83 29.47 -3.46
C VAL A 150 1.53 30.76 -3.05
N SER A 151 2.60 30.64 -2.25
CA SER A 151 3.33 31.80 -1.72
C SER A 151 4.27 32.45 -2.71
N SER A 152 4.70 31.72 -3.75
CA SER A 152 5.69 32.22 -4.70
C SER A 152 5.39 31.85 -6.15
N GLN A 153 5.96 32.66 -7.08
CA GLN A 153 5.92 32.35 -8.50
C GLN A 153 6.72 31.08 -8.84
N VAL A 154 7.71 30.73 -8.02
CA VAL A 154 8.51 29.50 -8.20
C VAL A 154 7.61 28.29 -7.96
N ASP A 155 6.81 28.30 -6.91
CA ASP A 155 5.85 27.22 -6.60
C ASP A 155 4.81 27.06 -7.73
N SER A 156 4.30 28.20 -8.24
CA SER A 156 3.38 28.17 -9.39
C SER A 156 4.01 27.50 -10.60
N ARG A 157 5.27 27.83 -10.92
CA ARG A 157 5.99 27.21 -12.03
C ARG A 157 6.30 25.73 -11.78
N THR A 158 6.58 25.37 -10.56
CA THR A 158 6.82 23.95 -10.20
C THR A 158 5.59 23.12 -10.50
N ILE A 159 4.38 23.61 -10.19
CA ILE A 159 3.13 22.88 -10.42
C ILE A 159 2.68 22.98 -11.89
N LEU A 160 2.56 24.21 -12.43
CA LEU A 160 1.87 24.50 -13.69
C LEU A 160 2.79 24.74 -14.88
N ASP A 161 4.11 24.72 -14.69
CA ASP A 161 5.11 25.19 -15.68
C ASP A 161 4.91 26.66 -16.07
N GLY A 162 4.11 27.41 -15.32
CA GLY A 162 3.76 28.81 -15.55
C GLY A 162 3.48 29.58 -14.27
N ALA A 163 3.52 30.92 -14.37
CA ALA A 163 3.14 31.81 -13.28
C ALA A 163 1.61 31.96 -13.20
N GLY A 164 1.11 32.39 -12.04
CA GLY A 164 -0.29 32.79 -11.87
C GLY A 164 -0.95 32.27 -10.59
N ALA A 165 -0.54 31.13 -10.07
CA ALA A 165 -1.11 30.59 -8.83
C ALA A 165 -0.76 31.44 -7.60
N GLU A 166 0.33 32.20 -7.64
CA GLU A 166 0.71 33.19 -6.61
C GLU A 166 -0.23 34.40 -6.53
N LYS A 167 -1.13 34.55 -7.52
CA LYS A 167 -2.12 35.65 -7.60
C LYS A 167 -3.54 35.20 -7.22
N LEU A 168 -3.72 33.95 -6.85
CA LEU A 168 -4.99 33.39 -6.44
C LEU A 168 -5.37 33.92 -5.04
N LEU A 169 -6.68 34.05 -4.80
CA LEU A 169 -7.23 34.65 -3.60
C LEU A 169 -7.34 33.69 -2.40
N GLY A 170 -7.06 32.39 -2.60
CA GLY A 170 -7.32 31.37 -1.58
C GLY A 170 -8.79 30.93 -1.57
N MET A 171 -9.21 30.22 -0.53
CA MET A 171 -10.61 29.77 -0.31
C MET A 171 -11.18 28.97 -1.48
N GLY A 172 -10.38 28.10 -2.10
CA GLY A 172 -10.79 27.29 -3.24
C GLY A 172 -10.64 27.94 -4.61
N ASP A 173 -10.09 29.15 -4.70
CA ASP A 173 -9.68 29.78 -5.96
C ASP A 173 -8.48 29.01 -6.51
N MET A 174 -8.58 28.46 -7.72
CA MET A 174 -7.58 27.56 -8.30
C MET A 174 -7.36 27.78 -9.78
N LEU A 175 -6.20 27.35 -10.25
CA LEU A 175 -5.88 27.20 -11.66
C LEU A 175 -5.91 25.71 -12.03
N PHE A 176 -6.75 25.34 -12.97
CA PHE A 176 -6.85 23.99 -13.52
C PHE A 176 -6.26 23.94 -14.93
N MET A 177 -5.32 23.03 -15.13
CA MET A 177 -4.68 22.75 -16.41
C MET A 177 -4.96 21.30 -16.83
N PRO A 178 -6.03 21.04 -17.59
CA PRO A 178 -6.29 19.70 -18.14
C PRO A 178 -5.33 19.35 -19.26
N VAL A 179 -5.23 18.05 -19.57
CA VAL A 179 -4.43 17.54 -20.70
C VAL A 179 -4.80 18.26 -21.99
N GLY A 180 -3.77 18.73 -22.72
CA GLY A 180 -3.94 19.38 -24.03
C GLY A 180 -4.41 20.84 -23.98
N ALA A 181 -4.66 21.40 -22.82
CA ALA A 181 -4.98 22.82 -22.71
C ALA A 181 -3.72 23.67 -22.86
N PRO A 182 -3.74 24.74 -23.69
CA PRO A 182 -2.61 25.64 -23.88
C PRO A 182 -2.41 26.61 -22.68
N LYS A 183 -3.44 26.78 -21.87
CA LYS A 183 -3.44 27.68 -20.70
C LYS A 183 -4.30 27.09 -19.59
N PRO A 184 -3.96 27.32 -18.32
CA PRO A 184 -4.83 26.95 -17.22
C PRO A 184 -6.12 27.80 -17.19
N THR A 185 -7.20 27.17 -16.77
CA THR A 185 -8.48 27.83 -16.53
C THR A 185 -8.62 28.15 -15.05
N ARG A 186 -9.04 29.37 -14.70
CA ARG A 186 -9.32 29.74 -13.31
C ARG A 186 -10.70 29.23 -12.91
N ILE A 187 -10.76 28.51 -11.83
CA ILE A 187 -11.99 27.90 -11.31
C ILE A 187 -12.13 28.20 -9.83
N GLN A 188 -13.37 28.41 -9.39
CA GLN A 188 -13.70 28.51 -7.98
C GLN A 188 -14.18 27.16 -7.46
N GLY A 189 -13.44 26.58 -6.52
CA GLY A 189 -13.83 25.38 -5.81
C GLY A 189 -14.99 25.67 -4.82
N THR A 190 -15.87 24.69 -4.66
CA THR A 190 -16.92 24.74 -3.65
C THR A 190 -16.32 24.47 -2.27
N PHE A 191 -16.69 25.28 -1.30
CA PHE A 191 -16.35 25.01 0.09
C PHE A 191 -17.24 23.90 0.65
N VAL A 192 -16.63 22.89 1.25
CA VAL A 192 -17.30 21.77 1.92
C VAL A 192 -16.84 21.80 3.38
N ARG A 193 -17.78 21.74 4.31
CA ARG A 193 -17.49 21.75 5.75
C ARG A 193 -17.30 20.33 6.28
N ASP A 194 -16.54 20.20 7.35
CA ASP A 194 -16.25 18.91 7.97
C ASP A 194 -17.54 18.20 8.43
N GLU A 195 -18.52 18.95 8.93
CA GLU A 195 -19.81 18.37 9.34
C GLU A 195 -20.62 17.84 8.14
N GLU A 196 -20.39 18.36 6.95
CA GLU A 196 -21.04 17.85 5.72
C GLU A 196 -20.39 16.54 5.29
N ILE A 197 -19.05 16.44 5.39
CA ILE A 197 -18.29 15.21 5.14
C ILE A 197 -18.71 14.13 6.14
N SER A 198 -18.66 14.43 7.44
CA SER A 198 -19.03 13.48 8.50
C SER A 198 -20.44 12.93 8.33
N ARG A 199 -21.44 13.78 7.99
CA ARG A 199 -22.82 13.31 7.71
C ARG A 199 -22.91 12.34 6.54
N VAL A 200 -22.12 12.57 5.47
CA VAL A 200 -22.07 11.68 4.31
C VAL A 200 -21.43 10.35 4.70
N LEU A 201 -20.30 10.40 5.42
CA LEU A 201 -19.60 9.21 5.87
C LEU A 201 -20.44 8.35 6.82
N ASP A 202 -21.14 8.99 7.77
CA ASP A 202 -22.08 8.29 8.68
C ASP A 202 -23.20 7.58 7.94
N PHE A 203 -23.74 8.21 6.91
CA PHE A 203 -24.77 7.61 6.07
C PHE A 203 -24.22 6.38 5.33
N ILE A 204 -23.03 6.50 4.73
CA ILE A 204 -22.41 5.43 3.97
C ILE A 204 -22.01 4.26 4.87
N LYS A 205 -21.41 4.54 6.05
CA LYS A 205 -21.02 3.50 7.02
C LYS A 205 -22.20 2.67 7.51
N LYS A 206 -23.41 3.25 7.55
CA LYS A 206 -24.63 2.53 7.92
C LYS A 206 -25.22 1.69 6.79
N SER A 207 -24.88 1.98 5.54
CA SER A 207 -25.52 1.37 4.37
C SER A 207 -24.93 0.02 3.97
N ALA A 208 -23.67 -0.27 4.31
CA ALA A 208 -23.01 -1.54 3.96
C ALA A 208 -21.84 -1.84 4.90
N THR A 209 -21.53 -3.13 5.05
CA THR A 209 -20.38 -3.62 5.81
C THR A 209 -19.10 -3.49 4.98
N VAL A 210 -18.01 -3.10 5.60
CA VAL A 210 -16.70 -3.01 4.96
C VAL A 210 -16.19 -4.42 4.65
N GLN A 211 -15.72 -4.62 3.42
CA GLN A 211 -14.98 -5.80 2.99
C GLN A 211 -13.66 -5.32 2.38
N TYR A 212 -12.58 -5.51 3.11
CA TYR A 212 -11.25 -5.17 2.63
C TYR A 212 -10.71 -6.25 1.69
N ASP A 213 -9.84 -5.85 0.78
CA ASP A 213 -9.14 -6.75 -0.14
C ASP A 213 -7.92 -7.35 0.58
N GLU A 214 -8.06 -8.59 1.04
CA GLU A 214 -7.00 -9.30 1.79
C GLU A 214 -5.73 -9.50 0.96
N ALA A 215 -5.86 -9.76 -0.35
CA ALA A 215 -4.72 -9.93 -1.24
C ALA A 215 -3.90 -8.64 -1.37
N MET A 216 -4.58 -7.49 -1.40
CA MET A 216 -3.92 -6.19 -1.48
C MET A 216 -3.27 -5.80 -0.15
N ILE A 217 -3.88 -6.16 0.98
CA ILE A 217 -3.28 -5.97 2.32
C ILE A 217 -2.01 -6.84 2.45
N GLU A 218 -2.07 -8.09 2.04
CA GLU A 218 -0.92 -9.01 2.08
C GLU A 218 0.24 -8.50 1.18
N ALA A 219 -0.08 -8.03 -0.03
CA ALA A 219 0.91 -7.44 -0.93
C ALA A 219 1.58 -6.19 -0.31
N MET A 220 0.80 -5.33 0.35
CA MET A 220 1.30 -4.16 1.07
C MET A 220 2.26 -4.55 2.21
N GLU A 221 1.89 -5.54 3.01
CA GLU A 221 2.71 -6.00 4.14
C GLU A 221 4.01 -6.67 3.67
N LYS A 222 3.96 -7.51 2.64
CA LYS A 222 5.16 -8.13 2.04
C LYS A 222 6.16 -7.09 1.53
N HIS A 223 5.68 -6.06 0.87
CA HIS A 223 6.54 -4.98 0.36
C HIS A 223 7.16 -4.16 1.48
N ALA A 224 6.40 -3.83 2.52
CA ALA A 224 6.89 -3.10 3.68
C ALA A 224 7.99 -3.87 4.44
N ILE A 225 7.93 -5.21 4.44
CA ILE A 225 8.92 -6.09 5.07
C ILE A 225 10.21 -6.17 4.24
N GLN A 226 10.12 -6.24 2.90
CA GLN A 226 11.28 -6.32 2.00
C GLN A 226 12.12 -5.04 2.02
N ASP A 227 11.51 -3.87 2.08
CA ASP A 227 12.22 -2.59 2.16
C ASP A 227 12.83 -2.34 3.55
N GLY A 228 12.26 -2.90 4.61
CA GLY A 228 12.87 -2.92 5.94
C GLY A 228 14.24 -3.59 5.96
N LYS A 229 14.48 -4.55 5.05
CA LYS A 229 15.77 -5.24 4.89
C LYS A 229 16.81 -4.43 4.10
N LYS A 230 16.40 -3.57 3.14
CA LYS A 230 17.32 -2.72 2.36
C LYS A 230 17.84 -1.51 3.13
N GLY A 231 17.15 -1.09 4.19
CA GLY A 231 17.51 0.10 5.00
C GLY A 231 18.46 -0.18 6.17
N SER A 232 18.78 -1.44 6.47
CA SER A 232 19.76 -1.82 7.49
C SER A 232 20.90 -2.64 6.85
N SER A 233 21.58 -2.05 5.87
CA SER A 233 22.84 -2.59 5.39
C SER A 233 23.99 -2.11 6.29
N SER A 234 24.10 -2.78 7.42
CA SER A 234 25.39 -3.00 8.06
C SER A 234 25.36 -4.43 8.62
N ALA A 235 26.08 -5.30 7.89
CA ALA A 235 26.50 -6.65 8.26
C ALA A 235 25.36 -7.63 8.67
N ASP A 236 24.84 -8.38 7.68
CA ASP A 236 24.93 -9.84 7.73
C ASP A 236 24.62 -10.40 6.34
N SER A 237 25.59 -11.12 5.83
CA SER A 237 25.65 -11.79 4.54
C SER A 237 24.45 -12.72 4.33
N ASP A 238 23.80 -12.59 3.13
CA ASP A 238 22.97 -13.65 2.55
C ASP A 238 23.86 -14.86 2.22
N GLU A 239 23.81 -15.89 3.04
CA GLU A 239 24.13 -17.25 2.61
C GLU A 239 22.79 -17.97 2.34
N GLU A 240 22.52 -18.23 1.08
CA GLU A 240 21.52 -19.20 0.66
C GLU A 240 21.97 -20.58 1.16
N GLY A 241 21.18 -21.19 2.03
CA GLY A 241 21.27 -22.60 2.39
C GLY A 241 21.72 -22.96 3.81
N GLY A 242 22.00 -22.02 4.68
CA GLY A 242 22.37 -22.30 6.08
C GLY A 242 21.23 -22.09 7.09
N SER A 243 21.20 -22.92 8.13
CA SER A 243 20.29 -22.78 9.27
C SER A 243 20.53 -21.44 10.02
N ASP A 244 19.46 -20.74 10.45
CA ASP A 244 19.60 -19.44 11.14
C ASP A 244 20.49 -19.59 12.40
N PRO A 245 21.55 -18.76 12.57
CA PRO A 245 22.44 -18.84 13.74
C PRO A 245 21.72 -18.77 15.10
N MET A 246 20.51 -18.15 15.13
CA MET A 246 19.70 -18.03 16.33
C MET A 246 18.75 -19.23 16.53
N LEU A 247 18.69 -20.19 15.61
CA LEU A 247 17.80 -21.35 15.70
C LEU A 247 18.05 -22.14 16.97
N LYS A 248 19.31 -22.40 17.32
CA LYS A 248 19.66 -23.17 18.53
C LYS A 248 19.11 -22.51 19.80
N GLN A 249 19.32 -21.22 19.93
CA GLN A 249 18.81 -20.45 21.08
C GLN A 249 17.27 -20.37 21.08
N ALA A 250 16.65 -20.23 19.91
CA ALA A 250 15.20 -20.18 19.77
C ALA A 250 14.54 -21.51 20.17
N VAL A 251 15.13 -22.64 19.78
CA VAL A 251 14.66 -23.98 20.17
C VAL A 251 14.74 -24.19 21.70
N GLU A 252 15.83 -23.79 22.32
CA GLU A 252 15.95 -23.88 23.79
C GLU A 252 14.86 -23.06 24.51
N VAL A 253 14.61 -21.83 24.04
CA VAL A 253 13.55 -20.97 24.61
C VAL A 253 12.16 -21.58 24.45
N VAL A 254 11.90 -22.23 23.31
CA VAL A 254 10.62 -22.88 23.02
C VAL A 254 10.42 -24.14 23.85
N ILE A 255 11.46 -24.95 24.00
CA ILE A 255 11.44 -26.16 24.86
C ILE A 255 11.22 -25.78 26.33
N ASP A 256 11.94 -24.78 26.81
CA ASP A 256 11.80 -24.30 28.21
C ASP A 256 10.42 -23.69 28.50
N ALA A 257 9.78 -23.07 27.47
CA ALA A 257 8.46 -22.50 27.61
C ALA A 257 7.32 -23.52 27.42
N GLY A 258 7.61 -24.73 26.88
CA GLY A 258 6.64 -25.77 26.59
C GLY A 258 5.64 -25.42 25.47
N GLN A 259 5.85 -24.31 24.78
CA GLN A 259 5.01 -23.81 23.68
C GLN A 259 5.80 -22.90 22.74
N ALA A 260 5.44 -22.90 21.46
CA ALA A 260 6.10 -22.09 20.45
C ALA A 260 5.15 -21.01 19.90
N SER A 261 5.61 -19.78 19.90
CA SER A 261 4.92 -18.67 19.23
C SER A 261 5.90 -17.60 18.77
N THR A 262 5.58 -16.94 17.65
CA THR A 262 6.39 -15.85 17.11
C THR A 262 6.61 -14.74 18.14
N SER A 263 5.57 -14.41 18.92
CA SER A 263 5.64 -13.38 19.97
C SER A 263 6.52 -13.79 21.18
N LEU A 264 6.66 -15.10 21.46
CA LEU A 264 7.59 -15.61 22.46
C LEU A 264 9.03 -15.38 22.01
N LEU A 265 9.36 -15.75 20.77
CA LEU A 265 10.68 -15.58 20.18
C LEU A 265 11.06 -14.10 20.04
N GLN A 266 10.14 -13.24 19.64
CA GLN A 266 10.37 -11.79 19.60
C GLN A 266 10.81 -11.24 20.97
N ARG A 267 10.09 -11.62 22.04
CA ARG A 267 10.37 -11.12 23.40
C ARG A 267 11.63 -11.71 24.02
N ARG A 268 11.85 -13.02 23.86
CA ARG A 268 12.93 -13.73 24.52
C ARG A 268 14.26 -13.67 23.77
N CYS A 269 14.20 -13.76 22.44
CA CYS A 269 15.38 -13.74 21.56
C CYS A 269 15.65 -12.36 20.95
N LYS A 270 14.81 -11.35 21.24
CA LYS A 270 14.88 -9.98 20.68
C LYS A 270 14.91 -9.96 19.15
N LEU A 271 14.17 -10.84 18.52
CA LEU A 271 14.09 -11.00 17.05
C LEU A 271 12.98 -10.12 16.48
N GLY A 272 13.18 -9.62 15.26
CA GLY A 272 12.10 -9.05 14.47
C GLY A 272 11.08 -10.12 14.05
N TYR A 273 9.83 -9.71 13.77
CA TYR A 273 8.73 -10.64 13.45
C TYR A 273 9.08 -11.59 12.28
N ALA A 274 9.62 -11.07 11.18
CA ALA A 274 9.96 -11.87 10.00
C ALA A 274 11.03 -12.94 10.27
N ARG A 275 12.04 -12.63 11.09
CA ARG A 275 13.08 -13.60 11.48
C ARG A 275 12.51 -14.64 12.45
N ALA A 276 11.70 -14.21 13.41
CA ALA A 276 11.03 -15.11 14.32
C ALA A 276 10.06 -16.08 13.60
N ALA A 277 9.34 -15.60 12.58
CA ALA A 277 8.48 -16.44 11.75
C ALA A 277 9.27 -17.47 10.95
N ARG A 278 10.38 -17.09 10.29
CA ARG A 278 11.27 -18.04 9.57
C ARG A 278 11.85 -19.11 10.50
N ILE A 279 12.28 -18.72 11.68
CA ILE A 279 12.79 -19.68 12.69
C ILE A 279 11.66 -20.63 13.14
N MET A 280 10.43 -20.16 13.26
CA MET A 280 9.26 -21.02 13.56
C MET A 280 8.99 -22.01 12.42
N ASP A 281 9.10 -21.59 11.18
CA ASP A 281 8.89 -22.46 10.01
C ASP A 281 10.03 -23.50 9.90
N GLU A 282 11.27 -23.09 10.15
CA GLU A 282 12.43 -24.01 10.19
C GLU A 282 12.33 -25.03 11.33
N MET A 283 11.78 -24.63 12.50
CA MET A 283 11.51 -25.58 13.59
C MET A 283 10.39 -26.58 13.24
N GLU A 284 9.37 -26.15 12.50
CA GLU A 284 8.31 -27.04 12.01
C GLU A 284 8.86 -28.05 11.00
N GLU A 285 9.66 -27.57 10.02
CA GLU A 285 10.30 -28.42 9.01
C GLU A 285 11.22 -29.48 9.62
N LYS A 286 11.95 -29.10 10.70
CA LYS A 286 12.80 -30.02 11.47
C LYS A 286 12.01 -30.90 12.46
N GLY A 287 10.69 -30.80 12.53
CA GLY A 287 9.83 -31.59 13.42
C GLY A 287 9.99 -31.24 14.91
N ILE A 288 10.48 -30.07 15.23
CA ILE A 288 10.70 -29.59 16.61
C ILE A 288 9.36 -29.11 17.22
N ILE A 289 8.53 -28.48 16.40
CA ILE A 289 7.23 -27.96 16.79
C ILE A 289 6.13 -28.46 15.83
N GLY A 290 4.89 -28.44 16.30
CA GLY A 290 3.71 -28.82 15.51
C GLY A 290 3.30 -27.79 14.46
N PRO A 291 2.38 -28.17 13.56
CA PRO A 291 1.91 -27.32 12.47
C PRO A 291 1.20 -26.07 12.99
N TYR A 292 1.03 -25.09 12.09
CA TYR A 292 0.31 -23.85 12.40
C TYR A 292 -1.19 -24.11 12.63
N GLU A 293 -1.68 -23.79 13.82
CA GLU A 293 -3.09 -23.94 14.21
C GLU A 293 -3.80 -22.59 14.46
N GLY A 294 -3.47 -21.57 13.68
CA GLY A 294 -4.04 -20.23 13.82
C GLY A 294 -3.45 -19.43 14.98
N ALA A 295 -4.28 -18.72 15.76
CA ALA A 295 -3.83 -17.81 16.83
C ALA A 295 -3.29 -18.53 18.10
N LYS A 296 -3.33 -19.86 18.16
CA LYS A 296 -2.85 -20.62 19.31
C LYS A 296 -1.34 -20.86 19.22
N PRO A 297 -0.61 -20.87 20.36
CA PRO A 297 0.79 -21.31 20.37
C PRO A 297 0.91 -22.75 19.87
N ARG A 298 1.93 -23.02 19.06
CA ARG A 298 2.19 -24.37 18.52
C ARG A 298 2.73 -25.30 19.61
N ALA A 299 2.41 -26.56 19.57
CA ALA A 299 2.90 -27.56 20.51
C ALA A 299 4.38 -27.87 20.24
N VAL A 300 5.16 -28.10 21.31
CA VAL A 300 6.55 -28.55 21.22
C VAL A 300 6.53 -30.08 21.15
N LEU A 301 7.15 -30.66 20.11
CA LEU A 301 7.11 -32.08 19.80
C LEU A 301 8.30 -32.86 20.36
N ILE A 302 9.41 -32.18 20.72
CA ILE A 302 10.62 -32.81 21.20
C ILE A 302 10.95 -32.38 22.63
N SER A 303 11.60 -33.28 23.36
CA SER A 303 12.16 -33.00 24.71
C SER A 303 13.56 -32.38 24.60
N ARG A 304 14.03 -31.76 25.68
CA ARG A 304 15.40 -31.22 25.79
C ARG A 304 16.47 -32.29 25.54
N GLN A 305 16.23 -33.54 25.94
CA GLN A 305 17.16 -34.65 25.74
C GLN A 305 17.25 -35.03 24.24
N GLN A 306 16.11 -35.10 23.52
CA GLN A 306 16.07 -35.35 22.08
C GLN A 306 16.74 -34.23 21.30
N TRP A 307 16.58 -32.97 21.73
CA TRP A 307 17.27 -31.85 21.11
C TRP A 307 18.81 -31.96 21.22
N LEU A 308 19.31 -32.34 22.38
CA LEU A 308 20.74 -32.55 22.58
C LEU A 308 21.27 -33.71 21.71
N GLU A 309 20.53 -34.80 21.61
CA GLU A 309 20.87 -35.94 20.74
C GLU A 309 20.89 -35.54 19.26
N MET A 310 19.97 -34.67 18.79
CA MET A 310 19.95 -34.13 17.43
C MET A 310 21.15 -33.24 17.15
N GLN A 311 21.61 -32.46 18.12
CA GLN A 311 22.82 -31.64 17.99
C GLN A 311 24.09 -32.47 17.92
N MET A 312 24.16 -33.60 18.63
CA MET A 312 25.33 -34.49 18.61
C MET A 312 25.44 -35.33 17.34
N ASN A 313 24.35 -35.52 16.62
CA ASN A 313 24.30 -36.32 15.39
C ASN A 313 24.39 -35.47 14.11
N GLN A 314 24.57 -34.16 14.18
CA GLN A 314 24.93 -33.32 13.03
C GLN A 314 26.45 -33.35 12.87
N PRO A 315 27.00 -33.85 11.75
CA PRO A 315 28.43 -33.72 11.45
C PRO A 315 28.76 -32.23 11.30
N ASP A 316 29.84 -31.80 11.95
CA ASP A 316 30.43 -30.48 11.73
C ASP A 316 30.80 -30.33 10.24
N GLU A 317 30.09 -29.41 9.53
CA GLU A 317 30.53 -28.86 8.27
C GLU A 317 31.12 -27.46 8.45
#